data_97dd901c6bd1cc057dab07670ab73629
#
_entry.id   97dd901c6bd1cc057dab07670ab73629
#
_cell.length_a   1.000
_cell.length_b   1.000
_cell.length_c   1.000
_cell.angle_alpha   90.00
_cell.angle_beta   90.00
_cell.angle_gamma   90.00
#
_symmetry.space_group_name_H-M   'P 1'
#
loop_
_entity.id
_entity.type
_entity.pdbx_description
1 polymer ?
#
loop_
_entity_poly.entity_id
_entity_poly.type
_entity_poly.pdbx_seq_one_letter_code
_entity_poly.pdbx_strand_id
1 'polypeptide(L)'
;MRSLTRTTGRYAVIGVSAACLIVPLAACTPDGGPRPPASTTSTGAAAPYAPKNDGKRDGRLDERLDRTTILELQEEMKDKRLTSEELTQAYLGRIHRLNPRLHAVVTVNPDALDLARKSDERRRTGEVRGPLEGIPVLIKDNIDTADRQPTTAGSTALLHSKPTQDAFLVKKLRDAGAVVLGKANMSEWANFRSPRQTAGWSATGGQTRNPYVLDRSPCGSSSGSAVAAAATLAAVTIGSETDGSIVCPASVTSTVGVKPTLGMVSRSGMIPITGSHDTAGPIARNTTDAALALWAVHGSDAADTATSDADTALPSDHREVLDPNALRGKRIGVWRKGHTGIDPDVDRAFDTAVQRLRELGATVVEGADVADSQDMMRKDMLPAVLTEFKHDLNAYLAATPGPHPKNLTELIAFNKRNSTVEMPKFGQELFEMADKTDGDVNAPAYRRHRGAATRQARQAIDGVLAEHRLDAIVTPTNLPAPTVEALDPTPFESSTRNSAVAGYPHITVPAGYARDTLPLGLSFLGTRYSDANLLSYAYAFERATPVRKAPAYLPTLPGRS
;
A
#
# COMPACT_ATOMS: atom_id res chain seq x y z
N MET A 1 -54.31 11.67 -33.33
CA MET A 1 -54.53 13.13 -33.39
C MET A 1 -54.20 13.69 -31.99
N ARG A 2 -53.10 14.35 -31.84
CA ARG A 2 -52.74 15.59 -31.18
C ARG A 2 -51.24 15.63 -30.99
N SER A 3 -50.68 16.56 -31.73
CA SER A 3 -49.28 17.01 -31.75
C SER A 3 -48.86 17.61 -30.43
N LEU A 4 -47.62 17.36 -30.02
CA LEU A 4 -46.91 18.17 -29.01
C LEU A 4 -45.54 18.55 -29.56
N THR A 5 -45.41 19.85 -29.71
CA THR A 5 -44.32 20.63 -30.27
C THR A 5 -43.04 20.59 -29.41
N ARG A 6 -41.91 20.46 -30.10
CA ARG A 6 -40.56 20.67 -29.54
C ARG A 6 -40.28 22.17 -29.39
N THR A 7 -39.79 22.56 -28.21
CA THR A 7 -39.24 23.92 -28.01
C THR A 7 -37.72 23.79 -27.82
N THR A 8 -36.99 24.30 -28.80
CA THR A 8 -35.52 24.45 -28.75
C THR A 8 -35.14 25.77 -28.12
N GLY A 9 -34.48 25.75 -26.98
CA GLY A 9 -33.86 26.92 -26.35
C GLY A 9 -32.40 27.08 -26.80
N ARG A 10 -32.12 28.16 -27.51
CA ARG A 10 -30.78 28.63 -27.88
C ARG A 10 -30.22 29.45 -26.72
N TYR A 11 -29.03 29.10 -26.23
CA TYR A 11 -28.24 30.01 -25.36
C TYR A 11 -27.13 30.66 -26.19
N ALA A 12 -27.13 32.01 -26.15
CA ALA A 12 -26.15 32.86 -26.81
C ALA A 12 -24.85 32.93 -25.97
N VAL A 13 -23.73 32.79 -26.66
CA VAL A 13 -22.38 33.00 -26.11
C VAL A 13 -22.07 34.50 -26.25
N ILE A 14 -21.78 35.16 -25.12
CA ILE A 14 -21.23 36.52 -25.10
C ILE A 14 -19.71 36.39 -24.84
N GLY A 15 -18.93 36.70 -25.86
CA GLY A 15 -17.49 36.83 -25.78
C GLY A 15 -17.13 38.23 -25.27
N VAL A 16 -16.23 38.27 -24.28
CA VAL A 16 -15.58 39.53 -23.86
C VAL A 16 -14.09 39.42 -24.21
N SER A 17 -13.68 40.23 -25.18
CA SER A 17 -12.29 40.44 -25.54
C SER A 17 -11.67 41.48 -24.61
N ALA A 18 -10.58 41.15 -23.91
CA ALA A 18 -9.75 42.11 -23.19
C ALA A 18 -8.46 42.36 -23.98
N ALA A 19 -8.24 43.58 -24.38
CA ALA A 19 -7.05 44.04 -25.10
C ALA A 19 -5.87 44.25 -24.14
N CYS A 20 -4.72 43.71 -24.49
CA CYS A 20 -3.45 44.00 -23.83
C CYS A 20 -2.87 45.34 -24.31
N LEU A 21 -2.64 46.24 -23.38
CA LEU A 21 -1.80 47.44 -23.57
C LEU A 21 -0.37 47.13 -23.08
N ILE A 22 0.58 47.21 -24.00
CA ILE A 22 2.02 47.13 -23.72
C ILE A 22 2.54 48.57 -23.54
N VAL A 23 3.18 48.86 -22.41
CA VAL A 23 3.97 50.06 -22.17
C VAL A 23 5.41 49.63 -21.80
N PRO A 24 6.43 50.12 -22.44
CA PRO A 24 7.82 49.84 -22.05
C PRO A 24 8.28 50.85 -21.00
N LEU A 25 8.92 50.37 -19.91
CA LEU A 25 9.65 51.27 -18.99
C LEU A 25 11.13 50.94 -19.01
N ALA A 26 11.87 52.02 -19.15
CA ALA A 26 13.32 52.11 -19.23
C ALA A 26 14.01 51.84 -17.88
N ALA A 27 15.23 51.40 -17.95
CA ALA A 27 16.16 51.16 -16.87
C ALA A 27 16.57 52.43 -16.14
N CYS A 28 16.61 52.36 -14.79
CA CYS A 28 17.49 53.15 -13.94
C CYS A 28 17.86 52.35 -12.68
N THR A 29 19.15 52.04 -12.50
CA THR A 29 19.78 51.73 -11.22
C THR A 29 20.05 53.07 -10.49
N PRO A 30 19.93 53.13 -9.13
CA PRO A 30 21.11 52.97 -8.31
C PRO A 30 20.92 52.40 -6.87
N ASP A 31 22.03 51.88 -6.39
CA ASP A 31 22.55 51.88 -5.01
C ASP A 31 21.76 51.37 -3.78
N GLY A 32 22.37 50.37 -3.13
CA GLY A 32 22.78 50.48 -1.74
C GLY A 32 21.69 50.37 -0.65
N GLY A 33 21.14 49.15 -0.42
CA GLY A 33 20.44 48.85 0.83
C GLY A 33 20.99 47.58 1.49
N PRO A 34 21.05 47.48 2.83
CA PRO A 34 21.72 46.36 3.52
C PRO A 34 21.00 45.04 3.32
N ARG A 35 21.77 43.99 2.94
CA ARG A 35 21.31 42.59 2.89
C ARG A 35 20.82 42.16 4.25
N PRO A 36 19.65 41.49 4.34
CA PRO A 36 19.28 40.79 5.55
C PRO A 36 20.22 39.60 5.76
N PRO A 37 20.51 39.22 7.02
CA PRO A 37 21.41 38.12 7.33
C PRO A 37 20.85 36.80 6.79
N ALA A 38 21.73 36.01 6.15
CA ALA A 38 21.45 34.65 5.71
C ALA A 38 20.98 33.83 6.91
N SER A 39 19.73 33.37 6.89
CA SER A 39 19.24 32.41 7.86
C SER A 39 19.92 31.06 7.57
N THR A 40 20.91 30.74 8.37
CA THR A 40 21.46 29.38 8.47
C THR A 40 20.45 28.48 9.15
N THR A 41 19.49 27.96 8.43
CA THR A 41 18.75 26.79 8.85
C THR A 41 19.61 25.55 8.56
N SER A 42 20.45 25.23 9.53
CA SER A 42 21.06 23.92 9.64
C SER A 42 19.96 22.91 10.00
N THR A 43 19.27 22.39 8.99
CA THR A 43 18.55 21.13 9.11
C THR A 43 19.61 20.05 9.20
N GLY A 44 19.75 19.45 10.40
CA GLY A 44 20.57 18.29 10.62
C GLY A 44 20.03 17.06 9.87
N ALA A 45 20.15 17.09 8.54
CA ALA A 45 20.03 15.89 7.74
C ALA A 45 21.24 15.02 8.08
N ALA A 46 20.99 13.83 8.61
CA ALA A 46 22.03 12.82 8.75
C ALA A 46 22.74 12.68 7.40
N ALA A 47 24.10 12.70 7.43
CA ALA A 47 24.89 12.58 6.22
C ALA A 47 24.42 11.35 5.41
N PRO A 48 24.24 11.46 4.09
CA PRO A 48 23.79 10.35 3.29
C PRO A 48 24.79 9.19 3.43
N TYR A 49 24.27 8.00 3.70
CA TYR A 49 25.06 6.77 3.74
C TYR A 49 25.84 6.62 2.42
N ALA A 50 27.17 6.73 2.51
CA ALA A 50 28.05 6.41 1.40
C ALA A 50 28.48 4.94 1.56
N PRO A 51 28.09 4.01 0.69
CA PRO A 51 28.50 2.61 0.78
C PRO A 51 30.02 2.50 0.68
N LYS A 52 30.64 1.74 1.57
CA LYS A 52 32.04 1.35 1.43
C LYS A 52 32.14 0.43 0.22
N ASN A 53 32.87 0.88 -0.79
CA ASN A 53 33.00 0.21 -2.08
C ASN A 53 33.96 -0.99 -1.97
N ASP A 54 33.48 -2.19 -1.68
CA ASP A 54 34.17 -3.48 -1.83
C ASP A 54 33.80 -4.14 -3.18
N GLY A 55 34.10 -3.45 -4.23
CA GLY A 55 33.65 -3.56 -5.62
C GLY A 55 33.60 -4.92 -6.34
N LYS A 56 33.73 -6.07 -5.67
CA LYS A 56 33.63 -7.40 -6.31
C LYS A 56 32.62 -8.37 -5.69
N ARG A 57 32.30 -8.24 -4.39
CA ARG A 57 31.28 -9.09 -3.74
C ARG A 57 29.87 -8.52 -3.93
N ASP A 58 29.72 -7.21 -3.88
CA ASP A 58 28.41 -6.53 -3.98
C ASP A 58 27.67 -6.79 -5.30
N GLY A 59 28.37 -6.84 -6.45
CA GLY A 59 27.72 -7.01 -7.74
C GLY A 59 26.98 -8.34 -7.87
N ARG A 60 27.57 -9.45 -7.39
CA ARG A 60 26.93 -10.79 -7.50
C ARG A 60 25.73 -10.95 -6.57
N LEU A 61 25.77 -10.37 -5.36
CA LEU A 61 24.64 -10.39 -4.45
C LEU A 61 23.49 -9.54 -5.02
N ASP A 62 23.78 -8.34 -5.47
CA ASP A 62 22.81 -7.40 -6.04
C ASP A 62 22.04 -8.01 -7.23
N GLU A 63 22.72 -8.70 -8.15
CA GLU A 63 22.12 -9.32 -9.33
C GLU A 63 21.12 -10.45 -8.97
N ARG A 64 21.37 -11.21 -7.90
CA ARG A 64 20.53 -12.35 -7.52
C ARG A 64 19.40 -12.01 -6.55
N LEU A 65 19.49 -10.89 -5.80
CA LEU A 65 18.46 -10.49 -4.84
C LEU A 65 17.05 -10.40 -5.44
N ASP A 66 16.92 -10.08 -6.74
CA ASP A 66 15.63 -10.03 -7.43
C ASP A 66 14.90 -11.39 -7.48
N ARG A 67 15.63 -12.49 -7.33
CA ARG A 67 15.10 -13.86 -7.44
C ARG A 67 15.22 -14.67 -6.14
N THR A 68 16.01 -14.19 -5.18
CA THR A 68 16.27 -14.92 -3.92
C THR A 68 15.13 -14.69 -2.93
N THR A 69 14.61 -15.78 -2.37
CA THR A 69 13.60 -15.76 -1.32
C THR A 69 14.22 -15.56 0.06
N ILE A 70 13.40 -15.16 1.04
CA ILE A 70 13.85 -15.07 2.44
C ILE A 70 14.37 -16.42 2.95
N LEU A 71 13.73 -17.53 2.57
CA LEU A 71 14.16 -18.87 2.98
C LEU A 71 15.57 -19.18 2.46
N GLU A 72 15.86 -18.86 1.19
CA GLU A 72 17.19 -19.04 0.60
C GLU A 72 18.24 -18.12 1.28
N LEU A 73 17.89 -16.87 1.59
CA LEU A 73 18.76 -15.96 2.35
C LEU A 73 19.07 -16.53 3.75
N GLN A 74 18.08 -17.14 4.41
CA GLN A 74 18.27 -17.78 5.72
C GLN A 74 19.23 -18.98 5.64
N GLU A 75 19.09 -19.84 4.62
CA GLU A 75 20.02 -20.96 4.41
C GLU A 75 21.45 -20.47 4.11
N GLU A 76 21.61 -19.40 3.32
CA GLU A 76 22.93 -18.81 3.09
C GLU A 76 23.57 -18.24 4.34
N MET A 77 22.79 -17.59 5.19
CA MET A 77 23.29 -17.08 6.48
C MET A 77 23.60 -18.20 7.47
N LYS A 78 22.82 -19.28 7.47
CA LYS A 78 23.07 -20.48 8.26
C LYS A 78 24.39 -21.17 7.83
N ASP A 79 24.62 -21.24 6.52
CA ASP A 79 25.84 -21.82 5.93
C ASP A 79 27.05 -20.88 5.98
N LYS A 80 26.91 -19.68 6.60
CA LYS A 80 27.95 -18.65 6.69
C LYS A 80 28.47 -18.13 5.34
N ARG A 81 27.63 -18.26 4.29
CA ARG A 81 27.92 -17.73 2.94
C ARG A 81 27.47 -16.26 2.77
N LEU A 82 26.64 -15.78 3.70
CA LEU A 82 26.10 -14.44 3.75
C LEU A 82 25.99 -14.00 5.22
N THR A 83 26.16 -12.72 5.50
CA THR A 83 25.86 -12.12 6.80
C THR A 83 24.67 -11.16 6.68
N SER A 84 24.00 -10.89 7.80
CA SER A 84 22.95 -9.87 7.86
C SER A 84 23.50 -8.48 7.54
N GLU A 85 24.75 -8.19 7.96
CA GLU A 85 25.41 -6.93 7.63
C GLU A 85 25.63 -6.79 6.13
N GLU A 86 26.18 -7.79 5.43
CA GLU A 86 26.36 -7.79 3.97
C GLU A 86 25.03 -7.63 3.22
N LEU A 87 23.99 -8.35 3.66
CA LEU A 87 22.65 -8.25 3.10
C LEU A 87 22.05 -6.85 3.27
N THR A 88 22.19 -6.28 4.48
CA THR A 88 21.70 -4.93 4.79
C THR A 88 22.44 -3.88 3.97
N GLN A 89 23.77 -4.00 3.84
CA GLN A 89 24.57 -3.12 2.97
C GLN A 89 24.13 -3.18 1.51
N ALA A 90 23.85 -4.37 0.99
CA ALA A 90 23.37 -4.53 -0.40
C ALA A 90 22.03 -3.79 -0.62
N TYR A 91 21.06 -3.93 0.29
CA TYR A 91 19.79 -3.21 0.20
C TYR A 91 19.96 -1.68 0.36
N LEU A 92 20.78 -1.22 1.29
CA LEU A 92 21.10 0.20 1.45
C LEU A 92 21.76 0.77 0.19
N GLY A 93 22.67 0.01 -0.44
CA GLY A 93 23.28 0.35 -1.72
C GLY A 93 22.24 0.47 -2.85
N ARG A 94 21.26 -0.44 -2.92
CA ARG A 94 20.14 -0.35 -3.88
C ARG A 94 19.27 0.88 -3.61
N ILE A 95 18.91 1.15 -2.36
CA ILE A 95 18.17 2.37 -2.00
C ILE A 95 18.92 3.61 -2.45
N HIS A 96 20.21 3.70 -2.15
CA HIS A 96 21.03 4.85 -2.58
C HIS A 96 21.02 5.06 -4.09
N ARG A 97 21.12 3.99 -4.89
CA ARG A 97 21.14 4.07 -6.36
C ARG A 97 19.78 4.36 -6.99
N LEU A 98 18.71 3.73 -6.49
CA LEU A 98 17.40 3.70 -7.16
C LEU A 98 16.39 4.69 -6.58
N ASN A 99 16.47 4.97 -5.27
CA ASN A 99 15.47 5.80 -4.60
C ASN A 99 15.40 7.26 -5.10
N PRO A 100 16.50 7.91 -5.57
CA PRO A 100 16.39 9.25 -6.16
C PRO A 100 15.47 9.32 -7.39
N ARG A 101 15.22 8.19 -8.06
CA ARG A 101 14.28 8.10 -9.19
C ARG A 101 12.91 7.59 -8.78
N LEU A 102 12.84 6.75 -7.73
CA LEU A 102 11.64 6.02 -7.34
C LEU A 102 10.85 6.70 -6.23
N HIS A 103 11.51 7.43 -5.35
CA HIS A 103 10.90 8.03 -4.15
C HIS A 103 10.09 7.02 -3.33
N ALA A 104 10.59 5.78 -3.22
CA ALA A 104 9.92 4.68 -2.53
C ALA A 104 10.22 4.64 -1.02
N VAL A 105 11.35 5.21 -0.59
CA VAL A 105 11.81 5.22 0.80
C VAL A 105 11.95 6.68 1.25
N VAL A 106 11.25 7.06 2.33
CA VAL A 106 11.31 8.43 2.88
C VAL A 106 12.37 8.56 3.95
N THR A 107 12.62 7.50 4.71
CA THR A 107 13.63 7.51 5.78
C THR A 107 14.35 6.17 5.80
N VAL A 108 15.68 6.23 5.85
CA VAL A 108 16.53 5.07 6.13
C VAL A 108 16.83 5.04 7.63
N ASN A 109 16.70 3.88 8.23
CA ASN A 109 17.02 3.70 9.64
C ASN A 109 18.53 3.88 9.89
N PRO A 110 18.96 4.90 10.64
CA PRO A 110 20.38 5.12 10.90
C PRO A 110 21.06 4.00 11.69
N ASP A 111 20.26 3.15 12.35
CA ASP A 111 20.75 2.02 13.17
C ASP A 111 20.70 0.68 12.42
N ALA A 112 20.31 0.66 11.13
CA ALA A 112 20.07 -0.59 10.38
C ALA A 112 21.30 -1.52 10.37
N LEU A 113 22.51 -0.99 10.15
CA LEU A 113 23.74 -1.79 10.16
C LEU A 113 24.11 -2.31 11.56
N ASP A 114 23.86 -1.53 12.62
CA ASP A 114 24.08 -1.98 13.99
C ASP A 114 23.12 -3.11 14.36
N LEU A 115 21.88 -3.02 13.92
CA LEU A 115 20.88 -4.09 14.10
C LEU A 115 21.28 -5.35 13.34
N ALA A 116 21.79 -5.21 12.12
CA ALA A 116 22.29 -6.32 11.32
C ALA A 116 23.48 -7.03 12.00
N ARG A 117 24.49 -6.27 12.47
CA ARG A 117 25.63 -6.84 13.22
C ARG A 117 25.18 -7.58 14.49
N LYS A 118 24.20 -7.04 15.22
CA LYS A 118 23.61 -7.72 16.38
C LYS A 118 22.92 -9.02 16.00
N SER A 119 22.30 -9.08 14.82
CA SER A 119 21.73 -10.33 14.31
C SER A 119 22.81 -11.36 13.97
N ASP A 120 23.90 -10.94 13.31
CA ASP A 120 25.02 -11.82 13.02
C ASP A 120 25.64 -12.39 14.31
N GLU A 121 25.74 -11.57 15.36
CA GLU A 121 26.22 -12.02 16.67
C GLU A 121 25.27 -13.05 17.30
N ARG A 122 23.95 -12.81 17.30
CA ARG A 122 22.97 -13.79 17.79
C ARG A 122 23.06 -15.11 17.02
N ARG A 123 23.22 -15.04 15.70
CA ARG A 123 23.39 -16.24 14.88
C ARG A 123 24.67 -16.99 15.24
N ARG A 124 25.76 -16.27 15.51
CA ARG A 124 27.05 -16.86 15.95
C ARG A 124 26.93 -17.55 17.30
N THR A 125 26.14 -17.01 18.24
CA THR A 125 25.90 -17.61 19.58
C THR A 125 24.80 -18.65 19.62
N GLY A 126 24.07 -18.87 18.50
CA GLY A 126 22.94 -19.81 18.42
C GLY A 126 21.61 -19.25 18.92
N GLU A 127 21.52 -17.93 19.13
CA GLU A 127 20.33 -17.23 19.65
C GLU A 127 19.42 -16.67 18.56
N VAL A 128 19.22 -17.44 17.49
CA VAL A 128 18.32 -17.05 16.37
C VAL A 128 16.88 -16.90 16.88
N ARG A 129 16.28 -15.73 16.69
CA ARG A 129 14.95 -15.40 17.22
C ARG A 129 13.81 -15.98 16.41
N GLY A 130 13.95 -16.02 15.07
CA GLY A 130 12.87 -16.49 14.22
C GLY A 130 13.21 -16.48 12.74
N PRO A 131 12.21 -16.72 11.88
CA PRO A 131 12.42 -16.87 10.43
C PRO A 131 12.84 -15.58 9.73
N LEU A 132 12.73 -14.43 10.38
CA LEU A 132 13.20 -13.14 9.86
C LEU A 132 14.54 -12.69 10.49
N GLU A 133 15.26 -13.55 11.23
CA GLU A 133 16.53 -13.16 11.84
C GLU A 133 17.52 -12.61 10.82
N GLY A 134 17.82 -11.32 10.95
CA GLY A 134 18.77 -10.62 10.09
C GLY A 134 18.22 -10.20 8.72
N ILE A 135 16.93 -10.35 8.48
CA ILE A 135 16.27 -9.97 7.21
C ILE A 135 15.86 -8.51 7.22
N PRO A 136 16.33 -7.69 6.25
CA PRO A 136 15.94 -6.29 6.11
C PRO A 136 14.50 -6.12 5.63
N VAL A 137 13.71 -5.34 6.39
CA VAL A 137 12.29 -5.06 6.15
C VAL A 137 12.05 -3.56 6.08
N LEU A 138 11.28 -3.07 5.11
CA LEU A 138 10.74 -1.71 5.08
C LEU A 138 9.30 -1.71 5.57
N ILE A 139 8.94 -0.67 6.32
CA ILE A 139 7.57 -0.49 6.84
C ILE A 139 6.98 0.83 6.34
N LYS A 140 5.68 0.86 6.07
CA LYS A 140 4.97 2.06 5.61
C LYS A 140 5.05 3.19 6.65
N ASP A 141 5.13 4.42 6.19
CA ASP A 141 5.36 5.61 7.03
C ASP A 141 4.15 6.05 7.89
N ASN A 142 3.11 5.24 7.98
CA ASN A 142 2.03 5.38 8.96
C ASN A 142 2.09 4.35 10.10
N ILE A 143 3.20 3.61 10.23
CA ILE A 143 3.40 2.56 11.24
C ILE A 143 4.50 3.03 12.20
N ASP A 144 4.19 3.11 13.49
CA ASP A 144 5.07 3.64 14.51
C ASP A 144 6.29 2.78 14.77
N THR A 145 7.43 3.46 14.98
CA THR A 145 8.65 2.87 15.52
C THR A 145 9.18 3.72 16.67
N ALA A 146 9.58 3.08 17.76
CA ALA A 146 10.18 3.74 18.92
C ALA A 146 11.71 3.86 18.75
N ASP A 147 12.14 4.30 17.57
CA ASP A 147 13.54 4.53 17.22
C ASP A 147 13.76 5.97 16.71
N ARG A 148 14.85 6.21 16.01
CA ARG A 148 15.18 7.57 15.52
C ARG A 148 14.43 8.00 14.27
N GLN A 149 13.52 7.18 13.77
CA GLN A 149 12.76 7.47 12.55
C GLN A 149 11.42 8.13 12.92
N PRO A 150 11.02 9.21 12.24
CA PRO A 150 9.67 9.75 12.41
C PRO A 150 8.63 8.81 11.79
N THR A 151 7.38 8.94 12.22
CA THR A 151 6.19 8.38 11.58
C THR A 151 5.32 9.53 11.14
N THR A 152 5.18 9.75 9.83
CA THR A 152 4.65 11.02 9.32
C THR A 152 3.34 10.92 8.56
N ALA A 153 2.88 9.73 8.19
CA ALA A 153 1.78 9.55 7.22
C ALA A 153 2.01 10.37 5.93
N GLY A 154 3.26 10.70 5.61
CA GLY A 154 3.64 11.50 4.45
C GLY A 154 3.50 13.02 4.64
N SER A 155 3.07 13.52 5.79
CA SER A 155 2.87 14.95 6.07
C SER A 155 3.99 15.56 6.90
N THR A 156 4.36 16.80 6.58
CA THR A 156 5.34 17.55 7.39
C THR A 156 4.81 17.91 8.76
N ALA A 157 3.50 17.85 8.98
CA ALA A 157 2.87 18.07 10.27
C ALA A 157 3.38 17.14 11.37
N LEU A 158 3.85 15.92 10.99
CA LEU A 158 4.29 14.89 11.92
C LEU A 158 5.81 14.66 11.91
N LEU A 159 6.63 15.48 11.25
CA LEU A 159 8.09 15.35 11.22
C LEU A 159 8.74 15.31 12.61
N HIS A 160 8.09 15.92 13.59
CA HIS A 160 8.56 15.99 14.98
C HIS A 160 7.74 15.14 15.94
N SER A 161 6.85 14.29 15.43
CA SER A 161 6.17 13.27 16.24
C SER A 161 7.18 12.27 16.79
N LYS A 162 6.96 11.82 18.03
CA LYS A 162 7.89 10.90 18.71
C LYS A 162 7.11 9.76 19.35
N PRO A 163 6.70 8.76 18.57
CA PRO A 163 6.14 7.55 19.15
C PRO A 163 7.09 6.97 20.23
N THR A 164 6.54 6.65 21.38
CA THR A 164 7.34 6.12 22.51
C THR A 164 7.39 4.60 22.55
N GLN A 165 6.58 3.96 21.70
CA GLN A 165 6.51 2.52 21.56
C GLN A 165 6.47 2.14 20.09
N ASP A 166 7.01 0.97 19.76
CA ASP A 166 6.78 0.35 18.45
C ASP A 166 5.30 0.01 18.29
N ALA A 167 4.77 0.12 17.08
CA ALA A 167 3.52 -0.54 16.73
C ALA A 167 3.63 -2.04 17.06
N PHE A 168 2.53 -2.67 17.46
CA PHE A 168 2.55 -4.08 17.84
C PHE A 168 3.18 -4.96 16.76
N LEU A 169 2.83 -4.73 15.50
CA LEU A 169 3.41 -5.47 14.37
C LEU A 169 4.92 -5.24 14.22
N VAL A 170 5.43 -4.06 14.56
CA VAL A 170 6.88 -3.76 14.53
C VAL A 170 7.59 -4.50 15.66
N LYS A 171 6.99 -4.54 16.85
CA LYS A 171 7.49 -5.39 17.95
C LYS A 171 7.58 -6.84 17.50
N LYS A 172 6.53 -7.38 16.88
CA LYS A 172 6.51 -8.76 16.34
C LYS A 172 7.61 -9.00 15.30
N LEU A 173 7.84 -8.05 14.36
CA LEU A 173 8.95 -8.12 13.41
C LEU A 173 10.31 -8.17 14.10
N ARG A 174 10.53 -7.31 15.10
CA ARG A 174 11.80 -7.30 15.88
C ARG A 174 11.96 -8.58 16.71
N ASP A 175 10.89 -9.10 17.28
CA ASP A 175 10.88 -10.37 18.01
C ASP A 175 11.18 -11.56 17.07
N ALA A 176 10.76 -11.50 15.80
CA ALA A 176 11.14 -12.46 14.77
C ALA A 176 12.57 -12.25 14.21
N GLY A 177 13.29 -11.24 14.68
CA GLY A 177 14.67 -10.94 14.32
C GLY A 177 14.87 -10.03 13.12
N ALA A 178 13.81 -9.44 12.56
CA ALA A 178 13.91 -8.55 11.40
C ALA A 178 14.75 -7.30 11.68
N VAL A 179 15.45 -6.83 10.65
CA VAL A 179 16.15 -5.54 10.63
C VAL A 179 15.23 -4.51 9.97
N VAL A 180 14.67 -3.61 10.78
CA VAL A 180 13.87 -2.48 10.25
C VAL A 180 14.81 -1.54 9.50
N LEU A 181 14.74 -1.57 8.17
CA LEU A 181 15.65 -0.87 7.27
C LEU A 181 15.29 0.61 7.10
N GLY A 182 13.99 0.95 7.24
CA GLY A 182 13.52 2.30 7.03
C GLY A 182 12.00 2.40 6.90
N LYS A 183 11.53 3.62 6.57
CA LYS A 183 10.13 3.93 6.28
C LYS A 183 9.91 4.04 4.77
N ALA A 184 8.91 3.31 4.27
CA ALA A 184 8.48 3.40 2.88
C ALA A 184 7.52 4.57 2.69
N ASN A 185 7.70 5.30 1.58
CA ASN A 185 6.79 6.37 1.18
C ASN A 185 5.37 5.86 0.98
N MET A 186 4.42 6.78 1.03
CA MET A 186 3.00 6.46 0.89
C MET A 186 2.26 7.63 0.24
N SER A 187 1.07 7.37 -0.27
CA SER A 187 0.16 8.49 -0.54
C SER A 187 -0.18 9.14 0.79
N GLU A 188 -0.05 10.45 0.85
CA GLU A 188 -0.21 11.24 2.07
C GLU A 188 -1.56 10.96 2.75
N TRP A 189 -1.53 10.79 4.08
CA TRP A 189 -2.71 10.43 4.90
C TRP A 189 -3.49 9.23 4.32
N ALA A 190 -2.77 8.26 3.77
CA ALA A 190 -3.30 7.03 3.22
C ALA A 190 -4.42 7.24 2.17
N ASN A 191 -4.33 8.31 1.36
CA ASN A 191 -5.34 8.71 0.40
C ASN A 191 -6.65 9.23 1.02
N PHE A 192 -6.67 9.71 2.25
CA PHE A 192 -7.91 10.17 2.90
C PHE A 192 -7.98 11.69 3.15
N ARG A 193 -7.08 12.49 2.54
CA ARG A 193 -7.16 13.96 2.65
C ARG A 193 -8.12 14.59 1.65
N SER A 194 -8.12 14.13 0.41
CA SER A 194 -8.93 14.67 -0.68
C SER A 194 -9.45 13.56 -1.60
N PRO A 195 -10.64 13.68 -2.19
CA PRO A 195 -11.12 12.74 -3.21
C PRO A 195 -10.38 12.89 -4.55
N ARG A 196 -9.56 13.93 -4.73
CA ARG A 196 -8.78 14.25 -5.93
C ARG A 196 -7.28 14.06 -5.74
N GLN A 197 -6.88 13.21 -4.85
CA GLN A 197 -5.48 13.02 -4.52
C GLN A 197 -4.68 12.34 -5.62
N THR A 198 -3.38 12.62 -5.66
CA THR A 198 -2.41 11.96 -6.52
C THR A 198 -1.81 10.77 -5.77
N ALA A 199 -2.10 9.54 -6.22
CA ALA A 199 -1.58 8.34 -5.59
C ALA A 199 -0.04 8.31 -5.61
N GLY A 200 0.55 7.97 -4.46
CA GLY A 200 1.99 7.88 -4.28
C GLY A 200 2.68 9.22 -4.00
N TRP A 201 1.96 10.33 -3.93
CA TRP A 201 2.54 11.61 -3.54
C TRP A 201 2.41 11.84 -2.02
N SER A 202 3.46 12.41 -1.44
CA SER A 202 3.46 12.92 -0.06
C SER A 202 4.33 14.17 0.07
N ALA A 203 4.02 15.04 1.03
CA ALA A 203 4.81 16.25 1.29
C ALA A 203 6.23 15.91 1.79
N THR A 204 6.40 14.80 2.51
CA THR A 204 7.71 14.37 3.04
C THR A 204 8.56 13.62 2.04
N GLY A 205 7.96 12.82 1.13
CA GLY A 205 8.68 11.91 0.24
C GLY A 205 8.59 12.25 -1.25
N GLY A 206 7.76 13.24 -1.64
CA GLY A 206 7.49 13.53 -3.04
C GLY A 206 6.68 12.43 -3.74
N GLN A 207 6.76 12.36 -5.05
CA GLN A 207 6.01 11.42 -5.88
C GLN A 207 6.74 10.08 -6.03
N THR A 208 6.23 9.03 -5.42
CA THR A 208 6.64 7.66 -5.70
C THR A 208 6.35 7.30 -7.16
N ARG A 209 7.30 6.70 -7.84
CA ARG A 209 7.24 6.34 -9.26
C ARG A 209 7.10 4.84 -9.44
N ASN A 210 6.26 4.42 -10.40
CA ASN A 210 6.13 3.01 -10.77
C ASN A 210 7.45 2.51 -11.38
N PRO A 211 8.07 1.42 -10.86
CA PRO A 211 9.38 1.01 -11.32
C PRO A 211 9.38 0.35 -12.70
N TYR A 212 8.23 -0.08 -13.21
CA TYR A 212 8.10 -0.59 -14.58
C TYR A 212 8.12 0.54 -15.59
N VAL A 213 7.33 1.61 -15.33
CA VAL A 213 7.23 2.80 -16.18
C VAL A 213 7.08 4.04 -15.30
N LEU A 214 8.08 4.90 -15.28
CA LEU A 214 8.25 5.97 -14.29
C LEU A 214 7.19 7.09 -14.37
N ASP A 215 6.50 7.25 -15.50
CA ASP A 215 5.41 8.21 -15.66
C ASP A 215 4.04 7.63 -15.26
N ARG A 216 4.00 6.37 -14.79
CA ARG A 216 2.77 5.69 -14.38
C ARG A 216 2.55 5.75 -12.89
N SER A 217 1.28 5.74 -12.51
CA SER A 217 0.87 5.69 -11.12
C SER A 217 1.37 4.41 -10.45
N PRO A 218 1.98 4.48 -9.25
CA PRO A 218 2.27 3.28 -8.46
C PRO A 218 1.04 2.75 -7.72
N CYS A 219 -0.16 3.35 -7.94
CA CYS A 219 -1.32 3.23 -7.05
C CYS A 219 -0.96 3.64 -5.61
N GLY A 220 -1.82 3.31 -4.65
CA GLY A 220 -1.57 3.62 -3.24
C GLY A 220 -2.71 3.11 -2.34
N SER A 221 -2.55 3.34 -1.07
CA SER A 221 -1.61 4.28 -0.42
C SER A 221 -0.25 3.65 -0.04
N SER A 222 -0.06 2.33 -0.07
CA SER A 222 1.24 1.70 0.22
C SER A 222 2.17 1.74 -1.00
N SER A 223 2.26 2.89 -1.66
CA SER A 223 2.99 3.09 -2.92
C SER A 223 4.47 2.76 -2.80
N GLY A 224 5.13 3.34 -1.79
CA GLY A 224 6.55 3.10 -1.54
C GLY A 224 6.83 1.66 -1.14
N SER A 225 5.95 1.04 -0.33
CA SER A 225 6.10 -0.37 0.06
C SER A 225 6.09 -1.28 -1.17
N ALA A 226 5.11 -1.10 -2.07
CA ALA A 226 5.00 -1.93 -3.27
C ALA A 226 6.15 -1.67 -4.27
N VAL A 227 6.51 -0.40 -4.49
CA VAL A 227 7.64 -0.03 -5.34
C VAL A 227 8.96 -0.55 -4.78
N ALA A 228 9.16 -0.47 -3.45
CA ALA A 228 10.35 -0.99 -2.79
C ALA A 228 10.45 -2.53 -2.91
N ALA A 229 9.34 -3.25 -2.74
CA ALA A 229 9.30 -4.71 -2.97
C ALA A 229 9.63 -5.05 -4.44
N ALA A 230 8.98 -4.37 -5.41
CA ALA A 230 9.18 -4.60 -6.83
C ALA A 230 10.62 -4.31 -7.29
N ALA A 231 11.22 -3.21 -6.81
CA ALA A 231 12.58 -2.78 -7.13
C ALA A 231 13.64 -3.42 -6.22
N THR A 232 13.23 -4.35 -5.35
CA THR A 232 14.13 -5.08 -4.43
C THR A 232 14.95 -4.14 -3.56
N LEU A 233 14.28 -3.17 -2.92
CA LEU A 233 14.90 -2.27 -1.93
C LEU A 233 14.86 -2.84 -0.50
N ALA A 234 14.16 -3.95 -0.31
CA ALA A 234 14.11 -4.76 0.90
C ALA A 234 13.75 -6.20 0.54
N ALA A 235 13.92 -7.13 1.46
CA ALA A 235 13.52 -8.53 1.27
C ALA A 235 11.99 -8.65 1.21
N VAL A 236 11.31 -7.97 2.12
CA VAL A 236 9.86 -7.85 2.21
C VAL A 236 9.50 -6.46 2.74
N THR A 237 8.29 -5.99 2.46
CA THR A 237 7.77 -4.72 2.96
C THR A 237 6.43 -4.91 3.65
N ILE A 238 6.11 -4.04 4.60
CA ILE A 238 4.78 -3.99 5.23
C ILE A 238 4.07 -2.74 4.74
N GLY A 239 2.86 -2.94 4.22
CA GLY A 239 1.91 -1.90 3.87
C GLY A 239 0.77 -1.81 4.88
N SER A 240 -0.18 -0.91 4.62
CA SER A 240 -1.47 -0.87 5.31
C SER A 240 -2.60 -0.63 4.30
N GLU A 241 -3.77 -1.15 4.59
CA GLU A 241 -4.94 -1.01 3.75
C GLU A 241 -6.20 -0.70 4.55
N THR A 242 -6.94 0.29 4.07
CA THR A 242 -8.31 0.58 4.46
C THR A 242 -9.27 0.10 3.37
N ASP A 243 -8.96 0.38 2.08
CA ASP A 243 -9.66 -0.10 0.87
C ASP A 243 -8.66 -0.03 -0.30
N GLY A 244 -8.11 -1.17 -0.71
CA GLY A 244 -7.24 -1.32 -1.88
C GLY A 244 -5.77 -0.94 -1.67
N SER A 245 -5.38 -0.40 -0.52
CA SER A 245 -4.07 0.25 -0.34
C SER A 245 -2.87 -0.70 -0.19
N ILE A 246 -3.05 -2.01 -0.18
CA ILE A 246 -2.01 -3.05 -0.32
C ILE A 246 -2.14 -3.68 -1.71
N VAL A 247 -3.36 -4.15 -2.05
CA VAL A 247 -3.53 -5.00 -3.23
C VAL A 247 -3.43 -4.22 -4.53
N CYS A 248 -3.91 -2.96 -4.60
CA CYS A 248 -3.77 -2.15 -5.81
C CYS A 248 -2.29 -1.82 -6.13
N PRO A 249 -1.50 -1.22 -5.21
CA PRO A 249 -0.10 -0.95 -5.51
C PRO A 249 0.71 -2.24 -5.76
N ALA A 250 0.40 -3.35 -5.09
CA ALA A 250 1.03 -4.64 -5.36
C ALA A 250 0.74 -5.13 -6.80
N SER A 251 -0.50 -5.04 -7.26
CA SER A 251 -0.89 -5.43 -8.62
C SER A 251 -0.13 -4.64 -9.69
N VAL A 252 -0.15 -3.30 -9.62
CA VAL A 252 0.49 -2.44 -10.64
C VAL A 252 2.02 -2.43 -10.57
N THR A 253 2.62 -3.12 -9.59
CA THR A 253 4.07 -3.27 -9.44
C THR A 253 4.53 -4.72 -9.53
N SER A 254 3.66 -5.64 -9.99
CA SER A 254 3.97 -7.07 -10.16
C SER A 254 4.55 -7.71 -8.90
N THR A 255 3.90 -7.45 -7.76
CA THR A 255 4.23 -8.02 -6.46
C THR A 255 3.03 -8.76 -5.88
N VAL A 256 3.26 -9.60 -4.89
CA VAL A 256 2.21 -10.22 -4.08
C VAL A 256 1.83 -9.28 -2.95
N GLY A 257 0.55 -8.94 -2.84
CA GLY A 257 0.00 -8.14 -1.76
C GLY A 257 -1.02 -8.93 -0.95
N VAL A 258 -0.86 -8.95 0.36
CA VAL A 258 -1.77 -9.65 1.27
C VAL A 258 -2.46 -8.65 2.18
N LYS A 259 -3.74 -8.40 1.93
CA LYS A 259 -4.63 -7.76 2.91
C LYS A 259 -5.25 -8.88 3.75
N PRO A 260 -4.83 -9.08 4.98
CA PRO A 260 -5.39 -10.16 5.80
C PRO A 260 -6.81 -9.85 6.29
N THR A 261 -7.43 -10.82 6.89
CA THR A 261 -8.65 -10.64 7.68
C THR A 261 -8.44 -9.54 8.73
N LEU A 262 -9.42 -8.65 8.88
CA LEU A 262 -9.42 -7.62 9.91
C LEU A 262 -9.24 -8.25 11.30
N GLY A 263 -8.25 -7.78 12.05
CA GLY A 263 -7.88 -8.34 13.33
C GLY A 263 -6.85 -9.48 13.28
N MET A 264 -6.40 -9.92 12.09
CA MET A 264 -5.27 -10.84 11.97
C MET A 264 -3.96 -10.18 12.42
N VAL A 265 -3.79 -8.91 12.09
CA VAL A 265 -2.65 -8.06 12.46
C VAL A 265 -3.18 -6.88 13.27
N SER A 266 -2.55 -6.62 14.41
CA SER A 266 -2.92 -5.49 15.27
C SER A 266 -2.70 -4.14 14.58
N ARG A 267 -3.61 -3.20 14.86
CA ARG A 267 -3.55 -1.80 14.39
C ARG A 267 -2.95 -0.86 15.43
N SER A 268 -2.57 -1.37 16.62
CA SER A 268 -1.95 -0.55 17.66
C SER A 268 -0.64 0.06 17.17
N GLY A 269 -0.52 1.39 17.26
CA GLY A 269 0.63 2.14 16.76
C GLY A 269 0.60 2.37 15.25
N MET A 270 -0.57 2.31 14.61
CA MET A 270 -0.77 2.77 13.23
C MET A 270 -1.53 4.09 13.22
N ILE A 271 -1.11 5.05 12.39
CA ILE A 271 -1.91 6.25 12.12
C ILE A 271 -3.17 5.82 11.39
N PRO A 272 -4.37 6.06 11.96
CA PRO A 272 -5.61 5.46 11.48
C PRO A 272 -6.27 6.26 10.35
N ILE A 273 -7.06 5.56 9.54
CA ILE A 273 -8.24 6.12 8.86
C ILE A 273 -9.50 5.67 9.61
N THR A 274 -9.64 4.38 9.86
CA THR A 274 -10.84 3.81 10.48
C THR A 274 -10.54 2.49 11.19
N GLY A 275 -10.90 2.38 12.46
CA GLY A 275 -10.76 1.16 13.22
C GLY A 275 -11.58 -0.03 12.69
N SER A 276 -12.53 0.20 11.79
CA SER A 276 -13.39 -0.85 11.24
C SER A 276 -12.87 -1.50 9.96
N HIS A 277 -11.86 -0.91 9.30
CA HIS A 277 -11.32 -1.43 8.03
C HIS A 277 -9.80 -1.57 8.02
N ASP A 278 -9.08 -0.70 8.76
CA ASP A 278 -7.62 -0.65 8.69
C ASP A 278 -7.00 -1.98 9.08
N THR A 279 -6.05 -2.41 8.28
CA THR A 279 -5.19 -3.55 8.57
C THR A 279 -3.80 -3.32 7.97
N ALA A 280 -2.78 -3.96 8.54
CA ALA A 280 -1.47 -4.04 7.93
C ALA A 280 -1.30 -5.40 7.25
N GLY A 281 -0.41 -5.46 6.26
CA GLY A 281 -0.09 -6.72 5.62
C GLY A 281 1.16 -6.63 4.74
N PRO A 282 1.75 -7.78 4.40
CA PRO A 282 2.97 -7.84 3.62
C PRO A 282 2.75 -7.56 2.13
N ILE A 283 3.78 -6.95 1.54
CA ILE A 283 3.97 -6.86 0.10
C ILE A 283 5.34 -7.45 -0.22
N ALA A 284 5.38 -8.47 -1.07
CA ALA A 284 6.59 -9.22 -1.39
C ALA A 284 6.69 -9.55 -2.88
N ARG A 285 7.86 -10.00 -3.32
CA ARG A 285 8.08 -10.42 -4.70
C ARG A 285 7.44 -11.77 -5.03
N ASN A 286 7.13 -12.56 -4.01
CA ASN A 286 6.56 -13.90 -4.14
C ASN A 286 5.67 -14.23 -2.93
N THR A 287 4.82 -15.24 -3.08
CA THR A 287 3.87 -15.68 -2.05
C THR A 287 4.56 -16.31 -0.84
N THR A 288 5.70 -16.96 -1.03
CA THR A 288 6.49 -17.56 0.07
C THR A 288 6.92 -16.51 1.07
N ASP A 289 7.53 -15.40 0.60
CA ASP A 289 8.00 -14.31 1.45
C ASP A 289 6.83 -13.54 2.08
N ALA A 290 5.72 -13.39 1.34
CA ALA A 290 4.50 -12.76 1.85
C ALA A 290 3.87 -13.59 2.98
N ALA A 291 3.78 -14.92 2.82
CA ALA A 291 3.29 -15.81 3.86
C ALA A 291 4.17 -15.75 5.11
N LEU A 292 5.48 -15.91 4.95
CA LEU A 292 6.43 -15.84 6.06
C LEU A 292 6.31 -14.51 6.84
N ALA A 293 6.18 -13.38 6.14
CA ALA A 293 6.03 -12.08 6.76
C ALA A 293 4.67 -11.93 7.47
N LEU A 294 3.57 -12.47 6.93
CA LEU A 294 2.27 -12.47 7.61
C LEU A 294 2.35 -13.26 8.93
N TRP A 295 2.96 -14.46 8.92
CA TRP A 295 3.17 -15.26 10.14
C TRP A 295 4.03 -14.54 11.18
N ALA A 296 4.97 -13.71 10.74
CA ALA A 296 5.80 -12.93 11.66
C ALA A 296 5.05 -11.78 12.35
N VAL A 297 4.00 -11.21 11.72
CA VAL A 297 3.31 -10.02 12.25
C VAL A 297 1.92 -10.30 12.83
N HIS A 298 1.33 -11.48 12.57
CA HIS A 298 0.02 -11.84 13.13
C HIS A 298 0.09 -12.09 14.64
N GLY A 299 -1.05 -12.03 15.30
CA GLY A 299 -1.18 -12.40 16.70
C GLY A 299 -2.08 -11.46 17.50
N SER A 300 -2.54 -11.94 18.65
CA SER A 300 -3.42 -11.20 19.54
C SER A 300 -2.68 -10.07 20.28
N ASP A 301 -3.36 -8.93 20.39
CA ASP A 301 -2.91 -7.73 21.08
C ASP A 301 -4.04 -7.25 22.00
N ALA A 302 -3.77 -7.18 23.30
CA ALA A 302 -4.76 -6.74 24.29
C ALA A 302 -5.23 -5.28 24.07
N ALA A 303 -4.43 -4.45 23.38
CA ALA A 303 -4.79 -3.08 23.03
C ALA A 303 -5.68 -2.99 21.77
N ASP A 304 -5.78 -4.05 20.98
CA ASP A 304 -6.65 -4.15 19.80
C ASP A 304 -7.56 -5.38 19.88
N THR A 305 -8.74 -5.19 20.44
CA THR A 305 -9.72 -6.28 20.68
C THR A 305 -10.16 -7.01 19.41
N ALA A 306 -9.99 -6.43 18.22
CA ALA A 306 -10.29 -7.12 16.97
C ALA A 306 -9.36 -8.32 16.72
N THR A 307 -8.22 -8.40 17.42
CA THR A 307 -7.21 -9.45 17.26
C THR A 307 -7.44 -10.67 18.16
N SER A 308 -8.53 -10.74 18.91
CA SER A 308 -8.80 -11.81 19.91
C SER A 308 -8.64 -13.23 19.36
N ASP A 309 -8.95 -13.44 18.08
CA ASP A 309 -8.91 -14.76 17.43
C ASP A 309 -7.62 -14.99 16.63
N ALA A 310 -6.71 -14.00 16.55
CA ALA A 310 -5.57 -14.00 15.63
C ALA A 310 -4.62 -15.19 15.86
N ASP A 311 -4.37 -15.56 17.11
CA ASP A 311 -3.41 -16.63 17.46
C ASP A 311 -3.84 -18.01 16.98
N THR A 312 -5.14 -18.21 16.71
CA THR A 312 -5.71 -19.49 16.26
C THR A 312 -6.19 -19.47 14.82
N ALA A 313 -6.12 -18.31 14.15
CA ALA A 313 -6.70 -18.11 12.83
C ALA A 313 -5.81 -18.62 11.68
N LEU A 314 -4.52 -18.84 11.94
CA LEU A 314 -3.58 -19.39 10.97
C LEU A 314 -3.02 -20.74 11.47
N PRO A 315 -2.60 -21.63 10.55
CA PRO A 315 -1.80 -22.81 10.91
C PRO A 315 -0.54 -22.41 11.70
N SER A 316 0.01 -23.36 12.45
CA SER A 316 1.19 -23.11 13.27
C SER A 316 2.45 -22.78 12.47
N ASP A 317 2.50 -23.23 11.22
CA ASP A 317 3.66 -23.08 10.33
C ASP A 317 3.23 -22.49 8.98
N HIS A 318 3.85 -21.39 8.57
CA HIS A 318 3.61 -20.77 7.26
C HIS A 318 3.89 -21.71 6.07
N ARG A 319 4.70 -22.76 6.27
CA ARG A 319 5.00 -23.75 5.22
C ARG A 319 3.79 -24.60 4.86
N GLU A 320 2.80 -24.71 5.73
CA GLU A 320 1.56 -25.45 5.46
C GLU A 320 0.75 -24.84 4.31
N VAL A 321 0.92 -23.54 4.02
CA VAL A 321 0.24 -22.87 2.89
C VAL A 321 1.04 -22.92 1.59
N LEU A 322 2.24 -23.50 1.59
CA LEU A 322 3.11 -23.60 0.41
C LEU A 322 2.86 -24.92 -0.38
N ASP A 323 1.59 -25.25 -0.62
CA ASP A 323 1.19 -26.44 -1.37
C ASP A 323 0.96 -26.11 -2.86
N PRO A 324 1.81 -26.61 -3.79
CA PRO A 324 1.63 -26.38 -5.22
C PRO A 324 0.38 -27.05 -5.81
N ASN A 325 -0.27 -27.95 -5.07
CA ASN A 325 -1.49 -28.66 -5.49
C ASN A 325 -2.76 -28.11 -4.81
N ALA A 326 -2.68 -27.01 -4.06
CA ALA A 326 -3.78 -26.48 -3.26
C ALA A 326 -5.07 -26.17 -4.06
N LEU A 327 -4.96 -25.91 -5.36
CA LEU A 327 -6.09 -25.64 -6.26
C LEU A 327 -6.81 -26.90 -6.75
N ARG A 328 -6.22 -28.09 -6.60
CA ARG A 328 -6.83 -29.33 -7.10
C ARG A 328 -8.15 -29.63 -6.38
N GLY A 329 -9.22 -29.81 -7.16
CA GLY A 329 -10.57 -30.09 -6.66
C GLY A 329 -11.27 -28.90 -6.01
N LYS A 330 -10.66 -27.71 -5.98
CA LYS A 330 -11.28 -26.49 -5.44
C LYS A 330 -12.27 -25.87 -6.43
N ARG A 331 -13.30 -25.26 -5.92
CA ARG A 331 -14.31 -24.55 -6.70
C ARG A 331 -14.03 -23.04 -6.64
N ILE A 332 -13.60 -22.48 -7.75
CA ILE A 332 -13.17 -21.08 -7.84
C ILE A 332 -14.19 -20.31 -8.69
N GLY A 333 -14.84 -19.32 -8.08
CA GLY A 333 -15.78 -18.41 -8.74
C GLY A 333 -15.04 -17.34 -9.56
N VAL A 334 -15.59 -16.98 -10.72
CA VAL A 334 -15.05 -15.96 -11.61
C VAL A 334 -15.96 -14.76 -11.59
N TRP A 335 -15.47 -13.64 -11.09
CA TRP A 335 -16.16 -12.35 -11.04
C TRP A 335 -15.68 -11.46 -12.18
N ARG A 336 -16.55 -11.25 -13.18
CA ARG A 336 -16.25 -10.46 -14.40
C ARG A 336 -16.96 -9.10 -14.44
N LYS A 337 -18.16 -9.04 -13.88
CA LYS A 337 -18.99 -7.84 -13.97
C LYS A 337 -18.28 -6.63 -13.36
N GLY A 338 -18.14 -5.55 -14.13
CA GLY A 338 -17.45 -4.32 -13.71
C GLY A 338 -15.92 -4.38 -13.79
N HIS A 339 -15.32 -5.56 -14.10
CA HIS A 339 -13.87 -5.76 -14.10
C HIS A 339 -13.31 -6.19 -15.46
N THR A 340 -14.14 -6.69 -16.35
CA THR A 340 -13.78 -7.09 -17.72
C THR A 340 -14.61 -6.33 -18.76
N GLY A 341 -14.19 -6.37 -20.04
CA GLY A 341 -14.84 -5.62 -21.12
C GLY A 341 -14.45 -4.13 -21.16
N ILE A 342 -13.41 -3.73 -20.42
CA ILE A 342 -12.94 -2.33 -20.30
C ILE A 342 -11.59 -2.16 -21.00
N ASP A 343 -10.64 -3.04 -20.72
CA ASP A 343 -9.30 -3.05 -21.35
C ASP A 343 -9.00 -4.47 -21.87
N PRO A 344 -8.75 -4.64 -23.19
CA PRO A 344 -8.57 -5.96 -23.79
C PRO A 344 -7.31 -6.69 -23.32
N ASP A 345 -6.31 -5.99 -22.78
CA ASP A 345 -5.14 -6.63 -22.19
C ASP A 345 -5.46 -7.24 -20.81
N VAL A 346 -6.32 -6.57 -20.03
CA VAL A 346 -6.85 -7.10 -18.76
C VAL A 346 -7.69 -8.35 -19.03
N ASP A 347 -8.61 -8.28 -20.01
CA ASP A 347 -9.46 -9.43 -20.36
C ASP A 347 -8.63 -10.65 -20.76
N ARG A 348 -7.65 -10.44 -21.62
CA ARG A 348 -6.75 -11.51 -22.09
C ARG A 348 -5.90 -12.11 -20.95
N ALA A 349 -5.35 -11.26 -20.07
CA ALA A 349 -4.56 -11.72 -18.92
C ALA A 349 -5.44 -12.50 -17.94
N PHE A 350 -6.65 -12.03 -17.70
CA PHE A 350 -7.60 -12.69 -16.80
C PHE A 350 -8.10 -14.03 -17.38
N ASP A 351 -8.43 -14.09 -18.67
CA ASP A 351 -8.81 -15.35 -19.34
C ASP A 351 -7.67 -16.38 -19.28
N THR A 352 -6.42 -15.93 -19.46
CA THR A 352 -5.24 -16.79 -19.32
C THR A 352 -5.11 -17.30 -17.88
N ALA A 353 -5.33 -16.43 -16.87
CA ALA A 353 -5.30 -16.82 -15.47
C ALA A 353 -6.41 -17.82 -15.13
N VAL A 354 -7.64 -17.59 -15.60
CA VAL A 354 -8.77 -18.50 -15.42
C VAL A 354 -8.49 -19.88 -16.07
N GLN A 355 -7.91 -19.89 -17.28
CA GLN A 355 -7.51 -21.15 -17.91
C GLN A 355 -6.44 -21.88 -17.10
N ARG A 356 -5.46 -21.13 -16.54
CA ARG A 356 -4.43 -21.73 -15.67
C ARG A 356 -5.02 -22.36 -14.40
N LEU A 357 -6.05 -21.75 -13.79
CA LEU A 357 -6.75 -22.34 -12.65
C LEU A 357 -7.38 -23.69 -13.01
N ARG A 358 -7.98 -23.83 -14.21
CA ARG A 358 -8.51 -25.11 -14.70
C ARG A 358 -7.41 -26.17 -14.87
N GLU A 359 -6.27 -25.78 -15.44
CA GLU A 359 -5.11 -26.65 -15.64
C GLU A 359 -4.52 -27.15 -14.31
N LEU A 360 -4.61 -26.34 -13.25
CA LEU A 360 -4.22 -26.70 -11.88
C LEU A 360 -5.26 -27.57 -11.16
N GLY A 361 -6.32 -27.97 -11.85
CA GLY A 361 -7.33 -28.89 -11.34
C GLY A 361 -8.46 -28.23 -10.58
N ALA A 362 -8.61 -26.90 -10.65
CA ALA A 362 -9.76 -26.21 -10.08
C ALA A 362 -11.01 -26.37 -10.95
N THR A 363 -12.18 -26.53 -10.31
CA THR A 363 -13.48 -26.34 -10.96
C THR A 363 -13.82 -24.86 -11.01
N VAL A 364 -13.70 -24.28 -12.18
CA VAL A 364 -14.01 -22.85 -12.40
C VAL A 364 -15.49 -22.66 -12.61
N VAL A 365 -16.09 -21.71 -11.88
CA VAL A 365 -17.52 -21.36 -11.92
C VAL A 365 -17.64 -19.92 -12.44
N GLU A 366 -18.11 -19.76 -13.68
CA GLU A 366 -18.35 -18.45 -14.30
C GLU A 366 -19.63 -17.81 -13.72
N GLY A 367 -19.71 -16.46 -13.77
CA GLY A 367 -20.88 -15.70 -13.31
C GLY A 367 -20.99 -15.60 -11.79
N ALA A 368 -19.91 -15.82 -11.07
CA ALA A 368 -19.83 -15.62 -9.61
C ALA A 368 -19.57 -14.14 -9.28
N ASP A 369 -20.40 -13.25 -9.80
CA ASP A 369 -20.23 -11.81 -9.68
C ASP A 369 -20.67 -11.31 -8.31
N VAL A 370 -19.78 -10.58 -7.62
CA VAL A 370 -20.09 -9.91 -6.36
C VAL A 370 -20.90 -8.64 -6.64
N ALA A 371 -21.87 -8.33 -5.79
CA ALA A 371 -22.73 -7.16 -5.96
C ALA A 371 -21.93 -5.84 -5.92
N ASP A 372 -22.36 -4.87 -6.76
CA ASP A 372 -21.77 -3.52 -6.79
C ASP A 372 -21.84 -2.83 -5.42
N SER A 373 -20.74 -2.21 -5.04
CA SER A 373 -20.57 -1.54 -3.76
C SER A 373 -20.74 -0.02 -3.80
N GLN A 374 -21.07 0.59 -4.94
CA GLN A 374 -21.12 2.05 -5.09
C GLN A 374 -22.17 2.71 -4.20
N ASP A 375 -23.36 2.12 -4.13
CA ASP A 375 -24.44 2.64 -3.28
C ASP A 375 -24.11 2.50 -1.79
N MET A 376 -23.57 1.36 -1.38
CA MET A 376 -23.08 1.13 -0.03
C MET A 376 -22.01 2.17 0.35
N MET A 377 -21.07 2.43 -0.55
CA MET A 377 -20.01 3.43 -0.34
C MET A 377 -20.58 4.81 -0.06
N ARG A 378 -21.49 5.29 -0.89
CA ARG A 378 -22.05 6.64 -0.76
C ARG A 378 -22.97 6.80 0.44
N LYS A 379 -23.85 5.81 0.68
CA LYS A 379 -24.95 5.92 1.65
C LYS A 379 -24.52 5.57 3.07
N ASP A 380 -23.62 4.60 3.21
CA ASP A 380 -23.34 3.98 4.50
C ASP A 380 -21.84 4.04 4.88
N MET A 381 -20.94 3.62 3.98
CA MET A 381 -19.52 3.55 4.29
C MET A 381 -18.92 4.95 4.53
N LEU A 382 -19.07 5.88 3.59
CA LEU A 382 -18.43 7.20 3.69
C LEU A 382 -18.88 7.98 4.93
N PRO A 383 -20.19 8.09 5.27
CA PRO A 383 -20.61 8.75 6.51
C PRO A 383 -20.01 8.11 7.77
N ALA A 384 -19.91 6.77 7.81
CA ALA A 384 -19.31 6.08 8.96
C ALA A 384 -17.81 6.36 9.04
N VAL A 385 -17.07 6.25 7.94
CA VAL A 385 -15.61 6.47 7.90
C VAL A 385 -15.25 7.90 8.25
N LEU A 386 -16.02 8.91 7.82
CA LEU A 386 -15.77 10.31 8.20
C LEU A 386 -15.88 10.52 9.73
N THR A 387 -16.84 9.88 10.39
CA THR A 387 -17.01 9.92 11.85
C THR A 387 -15.85 9.20 12.55
N GLU A 388 -15.50 7.98 12.11
CA GLU A 388 -14.38 7.21 12.66
C GLU A 388 -13.06 7.93 12.48
N PHE A 389 -12.80 8.49 11.29
CA PHE A 389 -11.56 9.20 11.01
C PHE A 389 -11.31 10.35 12.01
N LYS A 390 -12.33 11.18 12.26
CA LYS A 390 -12.21 12.25 13.27
C LYS A 390 -11.95 11.66 14.66
N HIS A 391 -12.70 10.65 15.06
CA HIS A 391 -12.55 9.98 16.36
C HIS A 391 -11.15 9.40 16.53
N ASP A 392 -10.75 8.52 15.61
CA ASP A 392 -9.54 7.71 15.74
C ASP A 392 -8.28 8.57 15.56
N LEU A 393 -8.28 9.49 14.57
CA LEU A 393 -7.14 10.39 14.34
C LEU A 393 -6.94 11.34 15.52
N ASN A 394 -8.00 11.90 16.09
CA ASN A 394 -7.90 12.76 17.27
C ASN A 394 -7.29 12.00 18.46
N ALA A 395 -7.71 10.75 18.67
CA ALA A 395 -7.16 9.91 19.73
C ALA A 395 -5.65 9.64 19.51
N TYR A 396 -5.26 9.29 18.28
CA TYR A 396 -3.85 9.05 17.92
C TYR A 396 -3.00 10.31 18.12
N LEU A 397 -3.42 11.45 17.57
CA LEU A 397 -2.67 12.71 17.66
C LEU A 397 -2.54 13.20 19.11
N ALA A 398 -3.60 13.08 19.91
CA ALA A 398 -3.57 13.46 21.32
C ALA A 398 -2.60 12.59 22.14
N ALA A 399 -2.54 11.29 21.85
CA ALA A 399 -1.67 10.33 22.56
C ALA A 399 -0.20 10.41 22.15
N THR A 400 0.08 10.85 20.90
CA THR A 400 1.46 10.87 20.38
C THR A 400 2.23 12.08 20.94
N PRO A 401 3.41 11.89 21.54
CA PRO A 401 4.25 12.99 22.01
C PRO A 401 4.90 13.79 20.87
N GLY A 402 5.30 15.02 21.19
CA GLY A 402 6.03 15.90 20.28
C GLY A 402 5.24 17.13 19.85
N PRO A 403 5.91 18.09 19.21
CA PRO A 403 5.30 19.33 18.71
C PRO A 403 4.64 19.08 17.34
N HIS A 404 3.36 18.75 17.34
CA HIS A 404 2.52 18.54 16.15
C HIS A 404 1.06 18.86 16.48
N PRO A 405 0.16 19.03 15.46
CA PRO A 405 -1.28 19.15 15.69
C PRO A 405 -1.83 18.04 16.56
N LYS A 406 -2.70 18.36 17.53
CA LYS A 406 -3.23 17.39 18.49
C LYS A 406 -4.62 16.86 18.15
N ASN A 407 -5.22 17.40 17.10
CA ASN A 407 -6.53 16.99 16.57
C ASN A 407 -6.67 17.37 15.09
N LEU A 408 -7.74 16.89 14.46
CA LEU A 408 -8.01 17.12 13.04
C LEU A 408 -8.20 18.60 12.70
N THR A 409 -8.85 19.38 13.57
CA THR A 409 -9.05 20.82 13.37
C THR A 409 -7.71 21.56 13.31
N GLU A 410 -6.79 21.26 14.23
CA GLU A 410 -5.43 21.83 14.23
C GLU A 410 -4.62 21.38 13.01
N LEU A 411 -4.79 20.13 12.58
CA LEU A 411 -4.14 19.60 11.38
C LEU A 411 -4.62 20.32 10.12
N ILE A 412 -5.95 20.54 9.98
CA ILE A 412 -6.53 21.33 8.89
C ILE A 412 -5.94 22.74 8.87
N ALA A 413 -5.84 23.37 10.05
CA ALA A 413 -5.24 24.70 10.18
C ALA A 413 -3.74 24.70 9.85
N PHE A 414 -3.00 23.64 10.21
CA PHE A 414 -1.60 23.46 9.84
C PHE A 414 -1.43 23.39 8.31
N ASN A 415 -2.22 22.55 7.63
CA ASN A 415 -2.17 22.40 6.19
C ASN A 415 -2.46 23.72 5.47
N LYS A 416 -3.44 24.50 5.93
CA LYS A 416 -3.76 25.82 5.35
C LYS A 416 -2.58 26.81 5.50
N ARG A 417 -1.92 26.84 6.65
CA ARG A 417 -0.75 27.70 6.87
C ARG A 417 0.47 27.28 6.05
N ASN A 418 0.59 25.98 5.75
CA ASN A 418 1.71 25.39 5.00
C ASN A 418 1.29 24.93 3.61
N SER A 419 0.29 25.56 3.00
CA SER A 419 -0.37 25.08 1.77
C SER A 419 0.55 24.90 0.58
N THR A 420 1.64 25.68 0.50
CA THR A 420 2.65 25.53 -0.56
C THR A 420 3.41 24.21 -0.50
N VAL A 421 3.51 23.60 0.68
CA VAL A 421 4.19 22.31 0.90
C VAL A 421 3.17 21.17 1.02
N GLU A 422 2.10 21.38 1.81
CA GLU A 422 1.12 20.32 2.09
C GLU A 422 0.09 20.16 0.97
N MET A 423 -0.30 21.24 0.28
CA MET A 423 -1.39 21.22 -0.70
C MET A 423 -1.01 21.69 -2.12
N PRO A 424 0.22 21.41 -2.63
CA PRO A 424 0.58 21.88 -3.97
C PRO A 424 -0.15 21.13 -5.10
N LYS A 425 -0.74 19.97 -4.82
CA LYS A 425 -1.38 19.11 -5.82
C LYS A 425 -2.88 18.94 -5.63
N PHE A 426 -3.38 18.92 -4.40
CA PHE A 426 -4.79 18.71 -4.06
C PHE A 426 -5.13 19.29 -2.69
N GLY A 427 -6.42 19.52 -2.46
CA GLY A 427 -6.96 20.08 -1.22
C GLY A 427 -7.08 19.10 -0.06
N GLN A 428 -8.00 19.39 0.88
CA GLN A 428 -8.26 18.60 2.08
C GLN A 428 -9.75 18.43 2.37
N GLU A 429 -10.53 18.25 1.32
CA GLU A 429 -11.98 18.25 1.39
C GLU A 429 -12.53 17.15 2.31
N LEU A 430 -11.91 15.94 2.31
CA LEU A 430 -12.33 14.85 3.20
C LEU A 430 -12.04 15.16 4.67
N PHE A 431 -10.92 15.81 4.97
CA PHE A 431 -10.63 16.30 6.31
C PHE A 431 -11.69 17.29 6.80
N GLU A 432 -12.03 18.26 5.94
CA GLU A 432 -13.05 19.27 6.27
C GLU A 432 -14.46 18.66 6.38
N MET A 433 -14.75 17.59 5.63
CA MET A 433 -15.99 16.83 5.80
C MET A 433 -16.00 16.02 7.11
N ALA A 434 -14.90 15.37 7.45
CA ALA A 434 -14.78 14.62 8.70
C ALA A 434 -14.83 15.55 9.92
N ASP A 435 -14.21 16.72 9.85
CA ASP A 435 -14.22 17.70 10.95
C ASP A 435 -15.62 18.26 11.27
N LYS A 436 -16.53 18.25 10.29
CA LYS A 436 -17.94 18.63 10.49
C LYS A 436 -18.77 17.57 11.21
N THR A 437 -18.29 16.32 11.33
CA THR A 437 -18.96 15.30 12.12
C THR A 437 -18.74 15.55 13.61
N ASP A 438 -19.58 14.95 14.47
CA ASP A 438 -19.37 14.95 15.91
C ASP A 438 -18.20 14.05 16.36
N GLY A 439 -17.78 13.08 15.52
CA GLY A 439 -16.78 12.08 15.87
C GLY A 439 -17.29 11.05 16.89
N ASP A 440 -18.60 10.97 17.13
CA ASP A 440 -19.19 10.03 18.10
C ASP A 440 -19.49 8.67 17.46
N VAL A 441 -18.58 7.72 17.64
CA VAL A 441 -18.74 6.32 17.20
C VAL A 441 -19.81 5.55 18.00
N ASN A 442 -20.39 6.16 19.05
CA ASN A 442 -21.51 5.62 19.81
C ASN A 442 -22.86 6.12 19.31
N ALA A 443 -22.88 7.18 18.50
CA ALA A 443 -24.11 7.76 17.96
C ALA A 443 -24.95 6.71 17.19
N PRO A 444 -26.29 6.70 17.37
CA PRO A 444 -27.17 5.77 16.66
C PRO A 444 -27.07 5.86 15.13
N ALA A 445 -26.82 7.05 14.59
CA ALA A 445 -26.63 7.28 13.15
C ALA A 445 -25.37 6.57 12.65
N TYR A 446 -24.24 6.75 13.31
CA TYR A 446 -23.00 6.06 13.01
C TYR A 446 -23.19 4.54 13.02
N ARG A 447 -23.75 3.99 14.12
CA ARG A 447 -23.95 2.54 14.26
C ARG A 447 -24.84 1.96 13.16
N ARG A 448 -25.86 2.71 12.70
CA ARG A 448 -26.71 2.28 11.57
C ARG A 448 -25.90 2.21 10.29
N HIS A 449 -25.17 3.27 9.94
CA HIS A 449 -24.37 3.33 8.71
C HIS A 449 -23.28 2.26 8.72
N ARG A 450 -22.48 2.18 9.79
CA ARG A 450 -21.45 1.15 9.92
C ARG A 450 -22.02 -0.27 9.81
N GLY A 451 -23.07 -0.56 10.57
CA GLY A 451 -23.72 -1.87 10.55
C GLY A 451 -24.35 -2.20 9.21
N ALA A 452 -24.93 -1.22 8.50
CA ALA A 452 -25.49 -1.44 7.16
C ALA A 452 -24.38 -1.75 6.15
N ALA A 453 -23.30 -0.96 6.11
CA ALA A 453 -22.17 -1.18 5.21
C ALA A 453 -21.57 -2.58 5.41
N THR A 454 -21.23 -2.94 6.66
CA THR A 454 -20.63 -4.25 6.97
C THR A 454 -21.53 -5.41 6.57
N ARG A 455 -22.84 -5.35 6.88
CA ARG A 455 -23.78 -6.41 6.48
C ARG A 455 -23.88 -6.55 4.96
N GLN A 456 -24.02 -5.44 4.22
CA GLN A 456 -24.11 -5.45 2.76
C GLN A 456 -22.85 -6.07 2.13
N ALA A 457 -21.66 -5.65 2.60
CA ALA A 457 -20.39 -6.16 2.09
C ALA A 457 -20.22 -7.67 2.35
N ARG A 458 -20.54 -8.14 3.56
CA ARG A 458 -20.51 -9.57 3.91
C ARG A 458 -21.51 -10.36 3.08
N GLN A 459 -22.76 -9.91 2.99
CA GLN A 459 -23.78 -10.56 2.18
C GLN A 459 -23.40 -10.67 0.71
N ALA A 460 -22.72 -9.64 0.16
CA ALA A 460 -22.25 -9.64 -1.23
C ALA A 460 -21.23 -10.76 -1.50
N ILE A 461 -20.30 -11.01 -0.58
CA ILE A 461 -19.27 -12.05 -0.74
C ILE A 461 -19.82 -13.42 -0.31
N ASP A 462 -20.36 -13.54 0.92
CA ASP A 462 -20.82 -14.80 1.48
C ASP A 462 -21.98 -15.39 0.66
N GLY A 463 -22.87 -14.52 0.11
CA GLY A 463 -23.96 -14.93 -0.75
C GLY A 463 -23.47 -15.65 -2.01
N VAL A 464 -22.50 -15.08 -2.72
CA VAL A 464 -21.92 -15.69 -3.92
C VAL A 464 -21.15 -16.98 -3.59
N LEU A 465 -20.36 -16.97 -2.51
CA LEU A 465 -19.63 -18.16 -2.05
C LEU A 465 -20.60 -19.32 -1.76
N ALA A 466 -21.69 -19.04 -1.05
CA ALA A 466 -22.69 -20.06 -0.66
C ALA A 466 -23.53 -20.54 -1.86
N GLU A 467 -24.05 -19.61 -2.69
CA GLU A 467 -24.89 -19.93 -3.85
C GLU A 467 -24.19 -20.89 -4.82
N HIS A 468 -22.92 -20.62 -5.11
CA HIS A 468 -22.13 -21.41 -6.03
C HIS A 468 -21.24 -22.48 -5.36
N ARG A 469 -21.27 -22.62 -4.03
CA ARG A 469 -20.46 -23.54 -3.20
C ARG A 469 -18.96 -23.36 -3.51
N LEU A 470 -18.47 -22.13 -3.42
CA LEU A 470 -17.09 -21.78 -3.80
C LEU A 470 -16.13 -21.85 -2.60
N ASP A 471 -14.89 -22.21 -2.89
CA ASP A 471 -13.76 -22.10 -1.97
C ASP A 471 -13.13 -20.69 -1.99
N ALA A 472 -13.21 -19.99 -3.13
CA ALA A 472 -12.76 -18.61 -3.31
C ALA A 472 -13.37 -17.98 -4.57
N ILE A 473 -13.27 -16.64 -4.68
CA ILE A 473 -13.61 -15.86 -5.85
C ILE A 473 -12.33 -15.25 -6.43
N VAL A 474 -12.20 -15.21 -7.76
CA VAL A 474 -11.12 -14.51 -8.46
C VAL A 474 -11.66 -13.43 -9.38
N THR A 475 -10.87 -12.35 -9.51
CA THR A 475 -11.18 -11.21 -10.38
C THR A 475 -9.89 -10.48 -10.77
N PRO A 476 -9.84 -9.68 -11.86
CA PRO A 476 -8.75 -8.75 -12.07
C PRO A 476 -8.62 -7.79 -10.87
N THR A 477 -7.41 -7.53 -10.39
CA THR A 477 -7.22 -6.66 -9.23
C THR A 477 -7.61 -5.22 -9.57
N ASN A 478 -7.13 -4.72 -10.72
CA ASN A 478 -7.38 -3.36 -11.21
C ASN A 478 -7.00 -3.24 -12.70
N LEU A 479 -7.31 -2.08 -13.29
CA LEU A 479 -6.86 -1.71 -14.63
C LEU A 479 -5.35 -1.44 -14.69
N PRO A 480 -4.74 -1.39 -15.88
CA PRO A 480 -3.34 -1.00 -16.03
C PRO A 480 -3.09 0.38 -15.43
N ALA A 481 -1.91 0.58 -14.83
CA ALA A 481 -1.55 1.84 -14.19
C ALA A 481 -1.73 3.05 -15.13
N PRO A 482 -2.56 4.05 -14.78
CA PRO A 482 -2.69 5.29 -15.54
C PRO A 482 -1.42 6.14 -15.39
N THR A 483 -1.31 7.25 -16.13
CA THR A 483 -0.26 8.24 -15.86
C THR A 483 -0.47 8.88 -14.49
N VAL A 484 0.62 9.32 -13.85
CA VAL A 484 0.56 9.94 -12.51
C VAL A 484 -0.40 11.15 -12.46
N GLU A 485 -0.50 11.88 -13.57
CA GLU A 485 -1.31 13.11 -13.66
C GLU A 485 -2.75 12.86 -14.12
N ALA A 486 -3.06 11.64 -14.57
CA ALA A 486 -4.43 11.31 -14.94
C ALA A 486 -5.30 11.23 -13.68
N LEU A 487 -6.28 12.10 -13.61
CA LEU A 487 -7.48 11.82 -12.82
C LEU A 487 -8.15 10.65 -13.55
N ASP A 488 -8.14 9.48 -12.95
CA ASP A 488 -8.68 8.29 -13.58
C ASP A 488 -10.23 8.35 -13.56
N PRO A 489 -10.88 8.71 -14.68
CA PRO A 489 -12.34 8.73 -14.78
C PRO A 489 -12.90 7.36 -15.18
N THR A 490 -12.05 6.31 -15.25
CA THR A 490 -12.48 5.01 -15.80
C THR A 490 -13.48 4.37 -14.84
N PRO A 491 -14.63 3.89 -15.33
CA PRO A 491 -15.66 3.27 -14.51
C PRO A 491 -15.27 1.83 -14.12
N PHE A 492 -14.07 1.67 -13.54
CA PHE A 492 -13.64 0.40 -12.99
C PHE A 492 -14.24 0.24 -11.60
N GLU A 493 -14.97 -0.84 -11.41
CA GLU A 493 -15.49 -1.19 -10.10
C GLU A 493 -14.33 -1.63 -9.19
N SER A 494 -14.32 -1.17 -7.93
CA SER A 494 -13.27 -1.58 -7.00
C SER A 494 -13.47 -3.03 -6.58
N SER A 495 -12.53 -3.92 -6.95
CA SER A 495 -12.53 -5.31 -6.48
C SER A 495 -12.31 -5.44 -4.97
N THR A 496 -11.82 -4.37 -4.32
CA THR A 496 -11.33 -4.40 -2.94
C THR A 496 -12.39 -4.00 -1.92
N ARG A 497 -13.35 -3.14 -2.30
CA ARG A 497 -14.26 -2.49 -1.34
C ARG A 497 -15.10 -3.44 -0.52
N ASN A 498 -15.71 -4.45 -1.17
CA ASN A 498 -16.52 -5.42 -0.43
C ASN A 498 -15.67 -6.20 0.58
N SER A 499 -14.47 -6.67 0.21
CA SER A 499 -13.58 -7.37 1.14
C SER A 499 -13.05 -6.48 2.26
N ALA A 500 -12.76 -5.20 1.96
CA ALA A 500 -12.33 -4.22 2.95
C ALA A 500 -13.42 -3.96 4.01
N VAL A 501 -14.64 -3.62 3.57
CA VAL A 501 -15.78 -3.29 4.45
C VAL A 501 -16.29 -4.53 5.22
N ALA A 502 -16.23 -5.72 4.61
CA ALA A 502 -16.56 -6.99 5.27
C ALA A 502 -15.53 -7.37 6.33
N GLY A 503 -14.31 -6.85 6.25
CA GLY A 503 -13.16 -7.29 7.05
C GLY A 503 -12.61 -8.65 6.60
N TYR A 504 -12.79 -9.02 5.33
CA TYR A 504 -12.39 -10.31 4.76
C TYR A 504 -11.04 -10.24 4.05
N PRO A 505 -10.26 -11.33 3.95
CA PRO A 505 -8.96 -11.33 3.32
C PRO A 505 -9.06 -11.11 1.82
N HIS A 506 -8.01 -10.49 1.26
CA HIS A 506 -7.86 -10.24 -0.17
C HIS A 506 -6.38 -10.34 -0.55
N ILE A 507 -6.05 -11.21 -1.49
CA ILE A 507 -4.68 -11.45 -1.91
C ILE A 507 -4.57 -11.19 -3.41
N THR A 508 -3.56 -10.43 -3.82
CA THR A 508 -3.23 -10.26 -5.24
C THR A 508 -1.90 -10.88 -5.56
N VAL A 509 -1.82 -11.50 -6.74
CA VAL A 509 -0.58 -12.07 -7.30
C VAL A 509 -0.39 -11.60 -8.74
N PRO A 510 0.85 -11.52 -9.26
CA PRO A 510 1.09 -11.20 -10.67
C PRO A 510 0.38 -12.15 -11.62
N ALA A 511 -0.33 -11.61 -12.62
CA ALA A 511 -1.09 -12.40 -13.59
C ALA A 511 -0.70 -12.13 -15.05
N GLY A 512 0.06 -11.09 -15.34
CA GLY A 512 0.47 -10.73 -16.69
C GLY A 512 0.81 -9.25 -16.82
N TYR A 513 0.78 -8.78 -18.07
CA TYR A 513 1.13 -7.39 -18.39
C TYR A 513 0.20 -6.87 -19.50
N ALA A 514 -0.32 -5.65 -19.32
CA ALA A 514 -0.88 -4.88 -20.39
C ALA A 514 0.25 -4.23 -21.20
N ARG A 515 0.09 -4.17 -22.52
CA ARG A 515 1.11 -3.58 -23.42
C ARG A 515 2.52 -4.14 -23.16
N ASP A 516 2.59 -5.44 -22.80
CA ASP A 516 3.81 -6.19 -22.46
C ASP A 516 4.66 -5.60 -21.33
N THR A 517 4.22 -4.49 -20.72
CA THR A 517 5.03 -3.68 -19.80
C THR A 517 4.32 -3.35 -18.48
N LEU A 518 3.02 -3.02 -18.51
CA LEU A 518 2.27 -2.60 -17.32
C LEU A 518 1.74 -3.82 -16.56
N PRO A 519 2.17 -4.05 -15.32
CA PRO A 519 1.75 -5.22 -14.55
C PRO A 519 0.25 -5.27 -14.30
N LEU A 520 -0.28 -6.48 -14.30
CA LEU A 520 -1.66 -6.84 -13.96
C LEU A 520 -1.67 -7.91 -12.89
N GLY A 521 -2.62 -7.82 -11.95
CA GLY A 521 -2.79 -8.77 -10.86
C GLY A 521 -4.07 -9.59 -10.95
N LEU A 522 -4.02 -10.81 -10.42
CA LEU A 522 -5.17 -11.65 -10.12
C LEU A 522 -5.46 -11.57 -8.63
N SER A 523 -6.68 -11.20 -8.27
CA SER A 523 -7.17 -11.19 -6.89
C SER A 523 -7.82 -12.51 -6.52
N PHE A 524 -7.55 -12.96 -5.29
CA PHE A 524 -8.26 -14.04 -4.59
C PHE A 524 -8.99 -13.44 -3.39
N LEU A 525 -10.30 -13.69 -3.29
CA LEU A 525 -11.17 -13.24 -2.21
C LEU A 525 -11.86 -14.45 -1.58
N GLY A 526 -12.09 -14.37 -0.26
CA GLY A 526 -12.81 -15.40 0.49
C GLY A 526 -13.55 -14.81 1.67
N THR A 527 -14.10 -15.67 2.50
CA THR A 527 -14.77 -15.28 3.75
C THR A 527 -13.75 -14.99 4.87
N ARG A 528 -14.24 -14.52 6.03
CA ARG A 528 -13.38 -14.23 7.19
C ARG A 528 -12.54 -15.45 7.58
N TYR A 529 -11.27 -15.22 7.85
CA TYR A 529 -10.26 -16.24 8.23
C TYR A 529 -9.96 -17.31 7.17
N SER A 530 -10.28 -17.02 5.89
CA SER A 530 -9.80 -17.86 4.78
C SER A 530 -8.37 -17.55 4.33
N ASP A 531 -7.63 -16.73 5.07
CA ASP A 531 -6.28 -16.24 4.73
C ASP A 531 -5.32 -17.35 4.32
N ALA A 532 -5.23 -18.43 5.11
CA ALA A 532 -4.37 -19.57 4.82
C ALA A 532 -4.75 -20.26 3.50
N ASN A 533 -6.05 -20.47 3.26
CA ASN A 533 -6.53 -21.07 2.02
C ASN A 533 -6.21 -20.20 0.81
N LEU A 534 -6.49 -18.89 0.91
CA LEU A 534 -6.21 -17.96 -0.19
C LEU A 534 -4.71 -17.86 -0.49
N LEU A 535 -3.84 -17.89 0.55
CA LEU A 535 -2.39 -17.94 0.36
C LEU A 535 -1.96 -19.23 -0.34
N SER A 536 -2.55 -20.38 0.01
CA SER A 536 -2.25 -21.64 -0.66
C SER A 536 -2.67 -21.62 -2.13
N TYR A 537 -3.84 -21.05 -2.46
CA TYR A 537 -4.28 -20.93 -3.85
C TYR A 537 -3.41 -19.95 -4.64
N ALA A 538 -3.07 -18.81 -4.02
CA ALA A 538 -2.15 -17.82 -4.59
C ALA A 538 -0.76 -18.41 -4.85
N TYR A 539 -0.21 -19.21 -3.93
CA TYR A 539 1.05 -19.91 -4.08
C TYR A 539 1.02 -20.93 -5.22
N ALA A 540 -0.01 -21.79 -5.26
CA ALA A 540 -0.17 -22.78 -6.33
C ALA A 540 -0.26 -22.12 -7.71
N PHE A 541 -1.01 -21.01 -7.82
CA PHE A 541 -1.13 -20.24 -9.05
C PHE A 541 0.20 -19.60 -9.46
N GLU A 542 0.87 -18.88 -8.55
CA GLU A 542 2.14 -18.20 -8.80
C GLU A 542 3.23 -19.17 -9.25
N ARG A 543 3.37 -20.32 -8.57
CA ARG A 543 4.34 -21.36 -8.91
C ARG A 543 4.15 -21.89 -10.32
N ALA A 544 2.92 -22.03 -10.78
CA ALA A 544 2.58 -22.50 -12.11
C ALA A 544 2.59 -21.39 -13.17
N THR A 545 2.61 -20.14 -12.75
CA THR A 545 2.48 -18.95 -13.62
C THR A 545 3.58 -17.93 -13.31
N PRO A 546 4.86 -18.24 -13.58
CA PRO A 546 5.98 -17.36 -13.22
C PRO A 546 6.09 -16.16 -14.17
N VAL A 547 5.08 -15.28 -14.18
CA VAL A 547 5.00 -14.13 -15.11
C VAL A 547 5.81 -12.93 -14.66
N ARG A 548 6.18 -12.84 -13.37
CA ARG A 548 6.87 -11.67 -12.83
C ARG A 548 8.21 -11.43 -13.56
N LYS A 549 8.41 -10.20 -14.02
CA LYS A 549 9.66 -9.68 -14.59
C LYS A 549 10.26 -8.65 -13.63
N ALA A 550 11.59 -8.53 -13.61
CA ALA A 550 12.24 -7.40 -12.92
C ALA A 550 11.86 -6.07 -13.59
N PRO A 551 11.72 -4.97 -12.82
CA PRO A 551 11.40 -3.66 -13.37
C PRO A 551 12.47 -3.16 -14.35
N ALA A 552 12.03 -2.52 -15.45
CA ALA A 552 12.91 -1.96 -16.46
C ALA A 552 13.17 -0.45 -16.30
N TYR A 553 12.47 0.21 -15.39
CA TYR A 553 12.59 1.64 -15.11
C TYR A 553 12.43 2.52 -16.36
N LEU A 554 11.52 2.17 -17.26
CA LEU A 554 11.28 2.93 -18.48
C LEU A 554 10.78 4.33 -18.15
N PRO A 555 11.26 5.40 -18.81
CA PRO A 555 10.76 6.75 -18.54
C PRO A 555 9.29 6.90 -18.90
N THR A 556 8.85 6.29 -20.00
CA THR A 556 7.47 6.25 -20.50
C THR A 556 7.22 4.94 -21.24
N LEU A 557 5.96 4.62 -21.54
CA LEU A 557 5.63 3.46 -22.38
C LEU A 557 6.26 3.61 -23.78
N PRO A 558 6.85 2.54 -24.33
CA PRO A 558 7.25 2.52 -25.72
C PRO A 558 6.04 2.82 -26.62
N GLY A 559 6.22 3.69 -27.63
CA GLY A 559 5.20 3.92 -28.65
C GLY A 559 4.83 2.59 -29.31
N ARG A 560 3.57 2.39 -29.66
CA ARG A 560 3.21 1.28 -30.57
C ARG A 560 3.88 1.56 -31.92
N SER A 561 4.84 0.71 -32.29
CA SER A 561 5.44 0.68 -33.62
C SER A 561 4.40 0.26 -34.66
#